data_b90460166eb2d35a541d8f9462c1ce4f
#
_entry.id   b90460166eb2d35a541d8f9462c1ce4f
#
_cell.length_a   1.000
_cell.length_b   1.000
_cell.length_c   1.000
_cell.angle_alpha   90.00
_cell.angle_beta   90.00
_cell.angle_gamma   90.00
#
_symmetry.space_group_name_H-M   'P 1'
#
loop_
_entity.id
_entity.type
_entity.pdbx_description
1 polymer ?
#
loop_
_entity_poly.entity_id
_entity_poly.type
_entity_poly.pdbx_seq_one_letter_code
_entity_poly.pdbx_strand_id
1 'polypeptide(L)'
;NAGPLIFGPDRFTEPALKLSEIPKIDLFLLTHNHYDHQDMSTIRKFPYKNAKVLLPLKLSKYFKRYKDVNEMDWYDEIEINDNLKVTFLPAVHWSKRSLTDTNKSLWGNFLIEYNGKKILFTCDTGIGDIYKDIGNKYGPIDLTFINIGAYNFYPIMPYKDKSVYHTNPEEALEIAKNLKSKKVIGMHWGTFVLSLEPILEPPIRFKQNAKKFGFKKDYAIIFKIGEFKLFKEL
;
A
#
# COMPACT_ATOMS: atom_id res chain seq x y z
N ASN A 1 -14.43 -10.74 -4.62
CA ASN A 1 -14.03 -10.93 -3.23
C ASN A 1 -12.51 -10.98 -3.09
N ALA A 2 -12.01 -10.78 -1.89
CA ALA A 2 -10.58 -10.79 -1.57
C ALA A 2 -10.15 -12.14 -0.96
N GLY A 3 -10.43 -13.23 -1.61
CA GLY A 3 -10.11 -14.58 -1.13
C GLY A 3 -9.92 -15.59 -2.24
N PRO A 4 -9.58 -16.84 -1.90
CA PRO A 4 -9.41 -17.91 -2.86
C PRO A 4 -10.76 -18.31 -3.48
N LEU A 5 -10.83 -18.36 -4.82
CA LEU A 5 -12.03 -18.75 -5.59
C LEU A 5 -13.25 -17.88 -5.25
N ILE A 6 -14.25 -18.47 -4.58
CA ILE A 6 -15.50 -17.82 -4.16
C ILE A 6 -15.48 -17.45 -2.67
N PHE A 7 -14.41 -17.77 -1.94
CA PHE A 7 -14.29 -17.49 -0.51
C PHE A 7 -13.56 -16.17 -0.28
N GLY A 8 -13.88 -15.53 0.85
CA GLY A 8 -13.28 -14.26 1.28
C GLY A 8 -14.29 -13.12 1.34
N PRO A 9 -13.91 -11.98 1.92
CA PRO A 9 -14.80 -10.84 2.06
C PRO A 9 -15.21 -10.27 0.70
N ASP A 10 -16.49 -9.95 0.58
CA ASP A 10 -17.02 -9.27 -0.59
C ASP A 10 -16.60 -7.81 -0.64
N ARG A 11 -16.68 -7.23 -1.83
CA ARG A 11 -16.47 -5.80 -2.00
C ARG A 11 -17.64 -5.01 -1.43
N PHE A 12 -17.33 -3.96 -0.68
CA PHE A 12 -18.29 -2.95 -0.27
C PHE A 12 -18.59 -1.96 -1.39
N THR A 13 -17.58 -1.64 -2.21
CA THR A 13 -17.71 -0.74 -3.37
C THR A 13 -17.17 -1.38 -4.63
N GLU A 14 -17.73 -1.00 -5.79
CA GLU A 14 -17.20 -1.39 -7.08
C GLU A 14 -15.78 -0.86 -7.32
N PRO A 15 -14.97 -1.52 -8.18
CA PRO A 15 -13.69 -0.98 -8.60
C PRO A 15 -13.86 0.40 -9.25
N ALA A 16 -12.99 1.33 -8.89
CA ALA A 16 -12.99 2.69 -9.45
C ALA A 16 -12.79 2.73 -10.97
N LEU A 17 -12.06 1.75 -11.52
CA LEU A 17 -11.78 1.61 -12.95
C LEU A 17 -11.97 0.16 -13.38
N LYS A 18 -12.50 -0.05 -14.58
CA LYS A 18 -12.42 -1.34 -15.27
C LYS A 18 -11.03 -1.50 -15.87
N LEU A 19 -10.57 -2.74 -16.09
CA LEU A 19 -9.26 -2.99 -16.69
C LEU A 19 -9.11 -2.35 -18.09
N SER A 20 -10.20 -2.20 -18.82
CA SER A 20 -10.24 -1.54 -20.14
C SER A 20 -10.09 -0.01 -20.08
N GLU A 21 -10.31 0.58 -18.90
CA GLU A 21 -10.24 2.03 -18.69
C GLU A 21 -8.87 2.45 -18.14
N ILE A 22 -8.01 1.49 -17.76
CA ILE A 22 -6.66 1.76 -17.28
C ILE A 22 -5.80 2.26 -18.44
N PRO A 23 -5.18 3.46 -18.35
CA PRO A 23 -4.27 3.95 -19.37
C PRO A 23 -3.04 3.06 -19.50
N LYS A 24 -2.24 3.28 -20.54
CA LYS A 24 -0.96 2.57 -20.67
C LYS A 24 -0.12 2.74 -19.40
N ILE A 25 0.34 1.61 -18.87
CA ILE A 25 1.18 1.54 -17.67
C ILE A 25 2.58 1.09 -18.08
N ASP A 26 3.58 1.83 -17.65
CA ASP A 26 4.99 1.51 -17.89
C ASP A 26 5.62 0.76 -16.72
N LEU A 27 5.12 0.95 -15.49
CA LEU A 27 5.63 0.34 -14.27
C LEU A 27 4.49 -0.27 -13.46
N PHE A 28 4.63 -1.53 -13.09
CA PHE A 28 3.70 -2.29 -12.23
C PHE A 28 4.42 -2.65 -10.93
N LEU A 29 3.91 -2.19 -9.78
CA LEU A 29 4.45 -2.46 -8.46
C LEU A 29 3.52 -3.39 -7.67
N LEU A 30 4.05 -4.44 -7.06
CA LEU A 30 3.32 -5.34 -6.17
C LEU A 30 3.99 -5.35 -4.79
N THR A 31 3.26 -4.98 -3.75
CA THR A 31 3.79 -4.87 -2.38
C THR A 31 3.92 -6.22 -1.66
N HIS A 32 2.95 -7.11 -1.83
CA HIS A 32 2.92 -8.45 -1.22
C HIS A 32 1.86 -9.34 -1.86
N ASN A 33 1.69 -10.59 -1.36
CA ASN A 33 0.91 -11.63 -2.02
C ASN A 33 -0.48 -11.91 -1.43
N HIS A 34 -1.01 -11.10 -0.50
CA HIS A 34 -2.37 -11.29 0.00
C HIS A 34 -3.39 -11.15 -1.13
N TYR A 35 -4.58 -11.73 -0.95
CA TYR A 35 -5.56 -11.87 -2.01
C TYR A 35 -6.17 -10.55 -2.48
N ASP A 36 -6.28 -9.57 -1.60
CA ASP A 36 -6.78 -8.22 -1.87
C ASP A 36 -5.75 -7.33 -2.58
N HIS A 37 -4.46 -7.72 -2.58
CA HIS A 37 -3.37 -7.03 -3.27
C HIS A 37 -2.93 -7.76 -4.54
N GLN A 38 -2.63 -9.05 -4.46
CA GLN A 38 -2.26 -9.87 -5.60
C GLN A 38 -3.50 -10.57 -6.19
N ASP A 39 -4.38 -9.83 -6.87
CA ASP A 39 -5.49 -10.44 -7.58
C ASP A 39 -5.03 -11.11 -8.89
N MET A 40 -5.10 -12.42 -8.92
CA MET A 40 -4.66 -13.22 -10.06
C MET A 40 -5.53 -13.01 -11.30
N SER A 41 -6.81 -12.63 -11.15
CA SER A 41 -7.66 -12.29 -12.28
C SER A 41 -7.16 -11.02 -12.97
N THR A 42 -6.88 -9.98 -12.18
CA THR A 42 -6.29 -8.72 -12.66
C THR A 42 -4.94 -8.98 -13.32
N ILE A 43 -4.01 -9.67 -12.66
CA ILE A 43 -2.68 -9.94 -13.21
C ILE A 43 -2.76 -10.67 -14.56
N ARG A 44 -3.64 -11.66 -14.69
CA ARG A 44 -3.81 -12.42 -15.95
C ARG A 44 -4.43 -11.60 -17.07
N LYS A 45 -5.43 -10.76 -16.75
CA LYS A 45 -6.22 -9.98 -17.72
C LYS A 45 -5.62 -8.59 -18.00
N PHE A 46 -4.66 -8.13 -17.18
CA PHE A 46 -4.04 -6.81 -17.33
C PHE A 46 -3.48 -6.62 -18.74
N PRO A 47 -3.84 -5.54 -19.46
CA PRO A 47 -3.54 -5.42 -20.89
C PRO A 47 -2.06 -5.16 -21.21
N TYR A 48 -1.32 -4.51 -20.29
CA TYR A 48 0.03 -4.02 -20.54
C TYR A 48 1.11 -5.00 -20.05
N LYS A 49 1.30 -6.11 -20.76
CA LYS A 49 2.29 -7.16 -20.41
C LYS A 49 3.75 -6.76 -20.66
N ASN A 50 3.98 -5.63 -21.31
CA ASN A 50 5.31 -5.05 -21.51
C ASN A 50 5.69 -4.06 -20.39
N ALA A 51 4.79 -3.75 -19.46
CA ALA A 51 5.14 -2.96 -18.29
C ALA A 51 6.26 -3.65 -17.50
N LYS A 52 7.24 -2.89 -17.03
CA LYS A 52 8.24 -3.38 -16.08
C LYS A 52 7.54 -3.70 -14.76
N VAL A 53 7.73 -4.90 -14.25
CA VAL A 53 7.14 -5.35 -12.97
C VAL A 53 8.24 -5.37 -11.92
N LEU A 54 8.00 -4.68 -10.81
CA LEU A 54 8.81 -4.77 -9.60
C LEU A 54 7.97 -5.39 -8.49
N LEU A 55 8.50 -6.40 -7.85
CA LEU A 55 7.77 -7.20 -6.87
C LEU A 55 8.73 -7.83 -5.85
N PRO A 56 8.24 -8.24 -4.68
CA PRO A 56 9.04 -8.89 -3.66
C PRO A 56 9.60 -10.24 -4.12
N LEU A 57 10.70 -10.67 -3.51
CA LEU A 57 11.30 -11.99 -3.70
C LEU A 57 10.26 -13.12 -3.66
N LYS A 58 10.40 -14.08 -4.58
CA LYS A 58 9.63 -15.32 -4.76
C LYS A 58 8.19 -15.12 -5.27
N LEU A 59 7.89 -13.98 -5.89
CA LEU A 59 6.58 -13.72 -6.51
C LEU A 59 6.58 -13.70 -8.04
N SER A 60 7.72 -13.72 -8.71
CA SER A 60 7.83 -13.70 -10.19
C SER A 60 7.08 -14.84 -10.87
N LYS A 61 6.96 -16.00 -10.21
CA LYS A 61 6.19 -17.17 -10.70
C LYS A 61 4.74 -16.88 -11.06
N TYR A 62 4.15 -15.83 -10.52
CA TYR A 62 2.78 -15.41 -10.82
C TYR A 62 2.67 -14.48 -12.04
N PHE A 63 3.81 -13.97 -12.53
CA PHE A 63 3.90 -12.98 -13.61
C PHE A 63 4.47 -13.55 -14.94
N LYS A 64 4.32 -14.85 -15.18
CA LYS A 64 4.88 -15.58 -16.35
C LYS A 64 4.55 -14.99 -17.73
N ARG A 65 3.52 -14.15 -17.83
CA ARG A 65 3.08 -13.50 -19.08
C ARG A 65 3.67 -12.10 -19.28
N TYR A 66 4.40 -11.60 -18.30
CA TYR A 66 5.08 -10.31 -18.38
C TYR A 66 6.50 -10.49 -18.86
N LYS A 67 7.02 -9.54 -19.63
CA LYS A 67 8.34 -9.66 -20.28
C LYS A 67 9.49 -9.20 -19.40
N ASP A 68 9.26 -8.24 -18.53
CA ASP A 68 10.25 -7.64 -17.66
C ASP A 68 9.78 -7.70 -16.20
N VAL A 69 10.24 -8.71 -15.47
CA VAL A 69 9.84 -8.99 -14.08
C VAL A 69 11.08 -9.06 -13.20
N ASN A 70 11.14 -8.18 -12.23
CA ASN A 70 12.28 -8.02 -11.34
C ASN A 70 11.84 -8.26 -9.88
N GLU A 71 12.44 -9.25 -9.24
CA GLU A 71 12.29 -9.48 -7.80
C GLU A 71 13.23 -8.56 -7.03
N MET A 72 12.76 -8.01 -5.90
CA MET A 72 13.51 -7.10 -5.05
C MET A 72 13.57 -7.62 -3.61
N ASP A 73 14.73 -7.53 -3.00
CA ASP A 73 14.93 -7.65 -1.56
C ASP A 73 14.79 -6.27 -0.89
N TRP A 74 14.66 -6.24 0.44
CA TRP A 74 14.65 -4.98 1.16
C TRP A 74 15.93 -4.19 0.93
N TYR A 75 15.75 -2.90 0.66
CA TYR A 75 16.78 -1.92 0.31
C TYR A 75 17.36 -2.05 -1.10
N ASP A 76 16.84 -2.97 -1.93
CA ASP A 76 17.19 -2.97 -3.35
C ASP A 76 16.67 -1.71 -4.04
N GLU A 77 17.49 -1.18 -4.93
CA GLU A 77 17.21 0.02 -5.74
C GLU A 77 17.28 -0.34 -7.23
N ILE A 78 16.31 0.12 -7.98
CA ILE A 78 16.28 -0.03 -9.44
C ILE A 78 16.09 1.33 -10.08
N GLU A 79 17.07 1.76 -10.87
CA GLU A 79 16.94 2.91 -11.75
C GLU A 79 16.15 2.51 -13.01
N ILE A 80 15.01 3.14 -13.21
CA ILE A 80 14.16 2.91 -14.38
C ILE A 80 14.65 3.76 -15.55
N ASN A 81 15.03 5.01 -15.27
CA ASN A 81 15.68 5.97 -16.16
C ASN A 81 16.32 7.08 -15.32
N ASP A 82 16.95 8.05 -15.96
CA ASP A 82 17.69 9.15 -15.30
C ASP A 82 16.86 9.95 -14.29
N ASN A 83 15.52 9.91 -14.39
CA ASN A 83 14.62 10.71 -13.58
C ASN A 83 13.76 9.86 -12.62
N LEU A 84 13.80 8.53 -12.73
CA LEU A 84 12.93 7.62 -11.96
C LEU A 84 13.73 6.48 -11.36
N LYS A 85 13.78 6.46 -10.05
CA LYS A 85 14.35 5.37 -9.24
C LYS A 85 13.28 4.82 -8.30
N VAL A 86 13.31 3.52 -8.08
CA VAL A 86 12.43 2.81 -7.13
C VAL A 86 13.29 2.03 -6.14
N THR A 87 13.03 2.27 -4.85
CA THR A 87 13.64 1.53 -3.75
C THR A 87 12.58 0.68 -3.06
N PHE A 88 12.88 -0.60 -2.79
CA PHE A 88 12.00 -1.47 -2.02
C PHE A 88 12.39 -1.46 -0.54
N LEU A 89 11.44 -1.17 0.36
CA LEU A 89 11.71 -0.94 1.77
C LEU A 89 10.89 -1.87 2.67
N PRO A 90 11.41 -2.28 3.85
CA PRO A 90 10.70 -3.17 4.77
C PRO A 90 9.40 -2.54 5.30
N ALA A 91 8.42 -3.42 5.64
CA ALA A 91 7.17 -3.07 6.29
C ALA A 91 6.87 -4.02 7.45
N VAL A 92 6.07 -3.57 8.42
CA VAL A 92 5.60 -4.40 9.54
C VAL A 92 4.36 -5.17 9.09
N HIS A 93 4.60 -6.24 8.34
CA HIS A 93 3.54 -7.05 7.74
C HIS A 93 3.99 -8.52 7.62
N TRP A 94 3.31 -9.29 6.78
CA TRP A 94 3.56 -10.69 6.53
C TRP A 94 3.05 -11.08 5.14
N SER A 95 3.37 -12.29 4.70
CA SER A 95 2.90 -12.81 3.43
C SER A 95 2.29 -14.19 3.58
N LYS A 96 1.20 -14.45 2.88
CA LYS A 96 0.56 -15.77 2.79
C LYS A 96 -0.45 -15.82 1.65
N ARG A 97 -0.50 -16.97 0.96
CA ARG A 97 -1.50 -17.24 -0.07
C ARG A 97 -2.00 -18.68 -0.06
N SER A 98 -1.35 -19.56 0.68
CA SER A 98 -1.72 -20.97 0.85
C SER A 98 -1.56 -21.40 2.29
N LEU A 99 -1.92 -22.64 2.60
CA LEU A 99 -1.77 -23.19 3.95
C LEU A 99 -0.29 -23.35 4.38
N THR A 100 0.63 -23.43 3.42
CA THR A 100 2.04 -23.81 3.68
C THR A 100 3.05 -22.73 3.30
N ASP A 101 2.64 -21.53 2.89
CA ASP A 101 3.53 -20.50 2.36
C ASP A 101 3.66 -19.23 3.21
N THR A 102 3.23 -19.28 4.47
CA THR A 102 3.38 -18.15 5.40
C THR A 102 4.84 -17.67 5.43
N ASN A 103 5.05 -16.39 5.14
CA ASN A 103 6.35 -15.70 5.08
C ASN A 103 7.39 -16.37 4.13
N LYS A 104 6.92 -17.11 3.12
CA LYS A 104 7.82 -17.69 2.11
C LYS A 104 8.10 -16.77 0.92
N SER A 105 7.36 -15.70 0.76
CA SER A 105 7.67 -14.57 -0.12
C SER A 105 7.89 -13.31 0.71
N LEU A 106 8.58 -12.34 0.16
CA LEU A 106 8.82 -11.08 0.84
C LEU A 106 7.62 -10.13 0.70
N TRP A 107 7.64 -9.01 1.43
CA TRP A 107 6.67 -7.91 1.40
C TRP A 107 7.37 -6.60 1.70
N GLY A 108 6.81 -5.46 1.27
CA GLY A 108 7.43 -4.18 1.58
C GLY A 108 6.80 -2.98 0.87
N ASN A 109 7.34 -1.82 1.21
CA ASN A 109 6.97 -0.52 0.70
C ASN A 109 7.75 -0.18 -0.57
N PHE A 110 7.20 0.67 -1.43
CA PHE A 110 7.91 1.25 -2.56
C PHE A 110 8.15 2.74 -2.34
N LEU A 111 9.41 3.14 -2.27
CA LEU A 111 9.82 4.53 -2.38
C LEU A 111 10.10 4.83 -3.86
N ILE A 112 9.35 5.75 -4.42
CA ILE A 112 9.45 6.20 -5.81
C ILE A 112 10.06 7.59 -5.81
N GLU A 113 11.25 7.73 -6.38
CA GLU A 113 11.93 9.02 -6.56
C GLU A 113 11.80 9.43 -8.03
N TYR A 114 11.06 10.50 -8.28
CA TYR A 114 10.81 11.01 -9.63
C TYR A 114 10.99 12.52 -9.70
N ASN A 115 11.90 12.99 -10.57
CA ASN A 115 12.22 14.41 -10.74
C ASN A 115 12.46 15.14 -9.40
N GLY A 116 13.24 14.53 -8.51
CA GLY A 116 13.55 15.09 -7.18
C GLY A 116 12.41 15.06 -6.17
N LYS A 117 11.27 14.44 -6.50
CA LYS A 117 10.16 14.20 -5.59
C LYS A 117 10.17 12.78 -5.07
N LYS A 118 9.80 12.61 -3.81
CA LYS A 118 9.75 11.33 -3.12
C LYS A 118 8.32 10.96 -2.77
N ILE A 119 7.86 9.84 -3.30
CA ILE A 119 6.55 9.26 -3.03
C ILE A 119 6.78 7.91 -2.36
N LEU A 120 6.26 7.73 -1.16
CA LEU A 120 6.25 6.42 -0.51
C LEU A 120 4.86 5.81 -0.61
N PHE A 121 4.77 4.68 -1.28
CA PHE A 121 3.57 3.83 -1.28
C PHE A 121 3.81 2.68 -0.31
N THR A 122 3.10 2.68 0.82
CA THR A 122 3.30 1.62 1.80
C THR A 122 2.63 0.33 1.35
N CYS A 123 3.20 -0.78 1.79
CA CYS A 123 2.51 -2.05 1.95
C CYS A 123 1.39 -1.89 2.99
N ASP A 124 0.56 -2.90 3.18
CA ASP A 124 -0.13 -3.04 4.44
C ASP A 124 0.92 -3.13 5.55
N THR A 125 0.70 -2.38 6.61
CA THR A 125 1.68 -2.32 7.69
C THR A 125 1.04 -1.99 9.03
N GLY A 126 1.60 -2.56 10.10
CA GLY A 126 1.44 -2.07 11.45
C GLY A 126 2.46 -0.97 11.79
N ILE A 127 2.34 -0.41 12.98
CA ILE A 127 3.31 0.56 13.51
C ILE A 127 4.64 -0.15 13.85
N GLY A 128 5.78 0.54 13.65
CA GLY A 128 7.10 0.03 14.01
C GLY A 128 8.20 1.07 13.87
N ASP A 129 9.29 0.87 14.61
CA ASP A 129 10.43 1.79 14.64
C ASP A 129 11.15 1.89 13.29
N ILE A 130 11.01 0.90 12.43
CA ILE A 130 11.56 0.91 11.07
C ILE A 130 11.19 2.17 10.28
N TYR A 131 10.04 2.79 10.55
CA TYR A 131 9.61 4.01 9.88
C TYR A 131 10.37 5.25 10.35
N LYS A 132 10.95 5.24 11.56
CA LYS A 132 11.92 6.27 12.00
C LYS A 132 13.22 6.15 11.22
N ASP A 133 13.70 4.91 11.03
CA ASP A 133 14.93 4.64 10.28
C ASP A 133 14.78 5.02 8.81
N ILE A 134 13.65 4.64 8.19
CA ILE A 134 13.31 5.05 6.81
C ILE A 134 13.24 6.57 6.72
N GLY A 135 12.57 7.24 7.66
CA GLY A 135 12.47 8.71 7.69
C GLY A 135 13.81 9.40 7.91
N ASN A 136 14.73 8.80 8.64
CA ASN A 136 16.08 9.33 8.84
C ASN A 136 16.95 9.15 7.59
N LYS A 137 16.85 8.00 6.91
CA LYS A 137 17.68 7.70 5.74
C LYS A 137 17.14 8.34 4.44
N TYR A 138 15.83 8.32 4.24
CA TYR A 138 15.21 8.70 2.97
C TYR A 138 14.36 9.97 3.02
N GLY A 139 13.96 10.41 4.22
CA GLY A 139 13.13 11.61 4.38
C GLY A 139 13.86 12.93 4.08
N PRO A 140 13.14 14.03 3.94
CA PRO A 140 11.67 14.12 4.00
C PRO A 140 10.99 13.48 2.76
N ILE A 141 9.82 12.87 2.98
CA ILE A 141 8.98 12.30 1.94
C ILE A 141 7.97 13.35 1.48
N ASP A 142 7.84 13.59 0.17
CA ASP A 142 6.88 14.60 -0.32
C ASP A 142 5.43 14.13 -0.16
N LEU A 143 5.17 12.84 -0.44
CA LEU A 143 3.84 12.24 -0.35
C LEU A 143 3.92 10.78 0.12
N THR A 144 3.15 10.43 1.15
CA THR A 144 3.04 9.05 1.62
C THR A 144 1.61 8.55 1.45
N PHE A 145 1.45 7.39 0.82
CA PHE A 145 0.22 6.59 0.84
C PHE A 145 0.34 5.56 1.95
N ILE A 146 -0.65 5.46 2.84
CA ILE A 146 -0.59 4.56 3.99
C ILE A 146 -1.96 3.95 4.30
N ASN A 147 -1.99 2.66 4.67
CA ASN A 147 -3.20 2.00 5.13
C ASN A 147 -3.72 2.63 6.42
N ILE A 148 -5.04 2.81 6.52
CA ILE A 148 -5.73 3.37 7.69
C ILE A 148 -6.92 2.50 8.15
N GLY A 149 -7.11 1.32 7.58
CA GLY A 149 -8.20 0.39 7.87
C GLY A 149 -7.71 -1.03 8.11
N ALA A 150 -8.63 -1.94 8.39
CA ALA A 150 -8.39 -3.33 8.73
C ALA A 150 -7.63 -3.51 10.06
N TYR A 151 -8.02 -2.76 11.11
CA TYR A 151 -7.35 -2.80 12.41
C TYR A 151 -8.17 -3.45 13.55
N ASN A 152 -9.49 -3.62 13.40
CA ASN A 152 -10.33 -4.22 14.44
C ASN A 152 -10.61 -5.70 14.17
N PHE A 153 -9.79 -6.57 14.73
CA PHE A 153 -9.95 -8.02 14.66
C PHE A 153 -10.43 -8.65 15.97
N TYR A 154 -11.11 -7.88 16.85
CA TYR A 154 -11.69 -8.40 18.07
C TYR A 154 -12.80 -9.44 17.75
N PRO A 155 -12.93 -10.57 18.46
CA PRO A 155 -12.11 -11.02 19.60
C PRO A 155 -10.89 -11.87 19.22
N ILE A 156 -10.59 -12.05 17.93
CA ILE A 156 -9.42 -12.84 17.48
C ILE A 156 -8.12 -12.19 17.99
N MET A 157 -8.05 -10.85 17.93
CA MET A 157 -7.04 -10.06 18.63
C MET A 157 -7.65 -9.36 19.84
N PRO A 158 -6.89 -9.16 20.93
CA PRO A 158 -7.45 -8.67 22.20
C PRO A 158 -7.90 -7.19 22.18
N TYR A 159 -7.54 -6.45 21.15
CA TYR A 159 -7.81 -5.02 21.03
C TYR A 159 -8.81 -4.72 19.91
N LYS A 160 -9.76 -3.80 20.15
CA LYS A 160 -10.78 -3.41 19.16
C LYS A 160 -10.30 -2.37 18.15
N ASP A 161 -9.24 -1.65 18.45
CA ASP A 161 -8.78 -0.50 17.67
C ASP A 161 -7.29 -0.57 17.30
N LYS A 162 -6.69 -1.77 17.45
CA LYS A 162 -5.26 -1.99 17.20
C LYS A 162 -5.00 -3.35 16.57
N SER A 163 -4.12 -3.36 15.58
CA SER A 163 -3.58 -4.57 14.96
C SER A 163 -2.06 -4.52 14.90
N VAL A 164 -1.41 -5.69 14.92
CA VAL A 164 0.04 -5.79 14.74
C VAL A 164 0.46 -5.50 13.29
N TYR A 165 -0.41 -5.82 12.34
CA TYR A 165 -0.08 -5.83 10.91
C TYR A 165 -0.80 -4.76 10.08
N HIS A 166 -1.69 -3.98 10.71
CA HIS A 166 -2.42 -2.89 10.08
C HIS A 166 -2.50 -1.71 11.04
N THR A 167 -2.19 -0.53 10.56
CA THR A 167 -2.33 0.70 11.34
C THR A 167 -3.78 1.12 11.46
N ASN A 168 -4.17 1.59 12.64
CA ASN A 168 -5.30 2.47 12.78
C ASN A 168 -4.96 3.89 12.26
N PRO A 169 -5.93 4.80 12.12
CA PRO A 169 -5.69 6.13 11.57
C PRO A 169 -4.63 6.95 12.31
N GLU A 170 -4.57 6.85 13.65
CA GLU A 170 -3.63 7.58 14.48
C GLU A 170 -2.20 7.04 14.31
N GLU A 171 -2.05 5.70 14.29
CA GLU A 171 -0.77 5.05 14.03
C GLU A 171 -0.24 5.37 12.63
N ALA A 172 -1.13 5.44 11.62
CA ALA A 172 -0.78 5.85 10.27
C ALA A 172 -0.22 7.29 10.23
N LEU A 173 -0.85 8.22 10.97
CA LEU A 173 -0.36 9.59 11.11
C LEU A 173 0.98 9.65 11.85
N GLU A 174 1.20 8.81 12.85
CA GLU A 174 2.47 8.69 13.55
C GLU A 174 3.58 8.20 12.62
N ILE A 175 3.32 7.16 11.83
CA ILE A 175 4.25 6.69 10.80
C ILE A 175 4.58 7.81 9.82
N ALA A 176 3.59 8.51 9.29
CA ALA A 176 3.81 9.62 8.36
C ALA A 176 4.66 10.74 8.98
N LYS A 177 4.50 11.02 10.27
CA LYS A 177 5.36 11.95 11.02
C LYS A 177 6.79 11.42 11.13
N ASN A 178 6.98 10.13 11.48
CA ASN A 178 8.29 9.49 11.58
C ASN A 178 9.04 9.48 10.23
N LEU A 179 8.32 9.32 9.11
CA LEU A 179 8.81 9.44 7.74
C LEU A 179 9.14 10.89 7.33
N LYS A 180 8.84 11.88 8.18
CA LYS A 180 8.96 13.31 7.86
C LYS A 180 8.14 13.66 6.60
N SER A 181 6.95 13.05 6.46
CA SER A 181 6.09 13.25 5.29
C SER A 181 5.52 14.66 5.26
N LYS A 182 5.60 15.32 4.11
CA LYS A 182 4.98 16.63 3.91
C LYS A 182 3.46 16.50 3.79
N LYS A 183 2.99 15.49 3.03
CA LYS A 183 1.57 15.15 2.85
C LYS A 183 1.38 13.66 3.00
N VAL A 184 0.18 13.26 3.44
CA VAL A 184 -0.16 11.86 3.64
C VAL A 184 -1.57 11.56 3.12
N ILE A 185 -1.72 10.47 2.39
CA ILE A 185 -2.99 9.97 1.87
C ILE A 185 -3.33 8.68 2.60
N GLY A 186 -4.51 8.66 3.25
CA GLY A 186 -5.03 7.43 3.84
C GLY A 186 -5.67 6.54 2.78
N MET A 187 -5.24 5.30 2.72
CA MET A 187 -5.75 4.25 1.83
C MET A 187 -6.17 3.00 2.59
N HIS A 188 -6.54 1.93 1.89
CA HIS A 188 -6.92 0.62 2.44
C HIS A 188 -8.14 0.69 3.38
N TRP A 189 -9.19 1.40 2.94
CA TRP A 189 -10.47 1.52 3.63
C TRP A 189 -11.61 1.52 2.60
N GLY A 190 -12.82 1.16 3.02
CA GLY A 190 -14.04 1.31 2.22
C GLY A 190 -14.16 0.40 0.99
N THR A 191 -13.25 -0.53 0.75
CA THR A 191 -13.27 -1.43 -0.41
C THR A 191 -13.75 -2.83 -0.06
N PHE A 192 -13.17 -3.44 0.94
CA PHE A 192 -13.55 -4.74 1.48
C PHE A 192 -13.85 -4.62 2.97
N VAL A 193 -14.79 -5.43 3.46
CA VAL A 193 -15.03 -5.57 4.91
C VAL A 193 -14.05 -6.62 5.44
N LEU A 194 -12.85 -6.19 5.78
CA LEU A 194 -11.76 -7.07 6.23
C LEU A 194 -11.76 -7.25 7.76
N SER A 195 -12.37 -6.34 8.50
CA SER A 195 -12.33 -6.25 9.95
C SER A 195 -13.62 -5.62 10.49
N LEU A 196 -13.72 -5.37 11.78
CA LEU A 196 -14.97 -5.02 12.47
C LEU A 196 -15.15 -3.53 12.79
N GLU A 197 -14.20 -2.66 12.43
CA GLU A 197 -14.43 -1.21 12.54
C GLU A 197 -15.52 -0.76 11.55
N PRO A 198 -16.32 0.25 11.91
CA PRO A 198 -17.28 0.85 10.98
C PRO A 198 -16.58 1.36 9.71
N ILE A 199 -17.11 1.03 8.54
CA ILE A 199 -16.42 1.21 7.25
C ILE A 199 -16.01 2.65 6.94
N LEU A 200 -16.70 3.64 7.50
CA LEU A 200 -16.38 5.07 7.34
C LEU A 200 -15.60 5.65 8.55
N GLU A 201 -15.35 4.87 9.58
CA GLU A 201 -14.59 5.33 10.75
C GLU A 201 -13.14 5.70 10.39
N PRO A 202 -12.39 4.90 9.61
CA PRO A 202 -11.00 5.19 9.31
C PRO A 202 -10.77 6.59 8.69
N PRO A 203 -11.44 7.01 7.61
CA PRO A 203 -11.24 8.33 7.02
C PRO A 203 -11.66 9.48 7.95
N ILE A 204 -12.68 9.28 8.78
CA ILE A 204 -13.15 10.29 9.75
C ILE A 204 -12.08 10.49 10.83
N ARG A 205 -11.62 9.42 11.48
CA ARG A 205 -10.57 9.47 12.52
C ARG A 205 -9.28 10.05 11.98
N PHE A 206 -8.88 9.65 10.77
CA PHE A 206 -7.67 10.17 10.12
C PHE A 206 -7.71 11.70 9.99
N LYS A 207 -8.80 12.25 9.45
CA LYS A 207 -8.99 13.70 9.31
C LYS A 207 -9.03 14.43 10.66
N GLN A 208 -9.76 13.89 11.62
CA GLN A 208 -9.95 14.50 12.95
C GLN A 208 -8.64 14.59 13.73
N ASN A 209 -7.77 13.59 13.60
CA ASN A 209 -6.53 13.51 14.37
C ASN A 209 -5.31 14.12 13.67
N ALA A 210 -5.39 14.44 12.37
CA ALA A 210 -4.25 14.95 11.60
C ALA A 210 -3.49 16.10 12.29
N LYS A 211 -4.21 17.08 12.86
CA LYS A 211 -3.63 18.24 13.55
C LYS A 211 -2.78 17.82 14.77
N LYS A 212 -3.17 16.79 15.52
CA LYS A 212 -2.44 16.29 16.69
C LYS A 212 -1.04 15.76 16.33
N PHE A 213 -0.90 15.24 15.09
CA PHE A 213 0.37 14.72 14.55
C PHE A 213 1.15 15.76 13.74
N GLY A 214 0.70 17.01 13.72
CA GLY A 214 1.41 18.13 13.09
C GLY A 214 1.04 18.37 11.62
N PHE A 215 0.04 17.65 11.08
CA PHE A 215 -0.42 17.87 9.70
C PHE A 215 -1.43 19.01 9.63
N LYS A 216 -1.24 19.93 8.68
CA LYS A 216 -2.25 20.95 8.34
C LYS A 216 -3.49 20.27 7.77
N LYS A 217 -4.64 20.97 7.80
CA LYS A 217 -5.95 20.45 7.37
C LYS A 217 -5.93 19.73 6.00
N ASP A 218 -5.20 20.28 5.04
CA ASP A 218 -5.17 19.79 3.65
C ASP A 218 -3.96 18.88 3.36
N TYR A 219 -3.17 18.53 4.38
CA TYR A 219 -1.97 17.69 4.22
C TYR A 219 -2.21 16.22 4.61
N ALA A 220 -3.24 15.95 5.41
CA ALA A 220 -3.78 14.62 5.63
C ALA A 220 -5.00 14.44 4.71
N ILE A 221 -4.84 13.68 3.64
CA ILE A 221 -5.76 13.64 2.50
C ILE A 221 -6.52 12.32 2.51
N ILE A 222 -7.82 12.40 2.24
CA ILE A 222 -8.66 11.23 1.94
C ILE A 222 -9.28 11.48 0.57
N PHE A 223 -9.08 10.57 -0.36
CA PHE A 223 -9.77 10.57 -1.64
C PHE A 223 -11.10 9.82 -1.53
N LYS A 224 -12.11 10.30 -2.24
CA LYS A 224 -13.28 9.49 -2.54
C LYS A 224 -12.87 8.34 -3.46
N ILE A 225 -13.55 7.22 -3.36
CA ILE A 225 -13.28 6.08 -4.26
C ILE A 225 -13.56 6.52 -5.71
N GLY A 226 -12.55 6.39 -6.58
CA GLY A 226 -12.58 6.90 -7.96
C GLY A 226 -12.14 8.35 -8.13
N GLU A 227 -11.88 9.09 -7.05
CA GLU A 227 -11.29 10.45 -7.17
C GLU A 227 -9.84 10.35 -7.62
N PHE A 228 -9.44 11.25 -8.51
CA PHE A 228 -8.04 11.41 -8.92
C PHE A 228 -7.59 12.86 -8.80
N LYS A 229 -6.28 13.06 -8.63
CA LYS A 229 -5.63 14.37 -8.68
C LYS A 229 -4.28 14.24 -9.36
N LEU A 230 -3.87 15.29 -10.04
CA LEU A 230 -2.50 15.37 -10.55
C LEU A 230 -1.55 15.66 -9.38
N PHE A 231 -0.36 15.08 -9.41
CA PHE A 231 0.65 15.26 -8.33
C PHE A 231 0.95 16.74 -8.05
N LYS A 232 0.95 17.59 -9.09
CA LYS A 232 1.15 19.05 -8.96
C LYS A 232 0.01 19.76 -8.20
N GLU A 233 -1.15 19.12 -8.02
CA GLU A 233 -2.32 19.64 -7.30
C GLU A 233 -2.34 19.21 -5.84
N LEU A 234 -1.47 18.29 -5.48
CA LEU A 234 -1.25 17.80 -4.14
C LEU A 234 -0.13 18.59 -3.46
#